data_9f1014ea1946e4feaff0c0c618a6c87c
#
_entry.id   9f1014ea1946e4feaff0c0c618a6c87c
#
_cell.length_a   1.000
_cell.length_b   1.000
_cell.length_c   1.000
_cell.angle_alpha   90.00
_cell.angle_beta   90.00
_cell.angle_gamma   90.00
#
_symmetry.space_group_name_H-M   'P 1'
#
loop_
_entity.id
_entity.type
_entity.pdbx_description
1 polymer ?
#
loop_
_entity_poly.entity_id
_entity_poly.type
_entity_poly.pdbx_seq_one_letter_code
_entity_poly.pdbx_strand_id
1 'polypeptide(L)'
;MLKKIKDLLAGGDSADMSQKLARREPDLRTIGLFSEVSDEKIAELSHAILYLNELNRLELDPKNQRPITFYISTYGGNADDMFALYDLMRVVQSETEIWTIGLGKVMSAGVLILAGGTKGRRYVGKNCRLMIHSVIAGNHGSLHNMLNEMDAIENLQQMYIDCLVAETKMTESKVKKLLERKVNTYLSAEEAVAYGIADAII
;
A
#
# COMPACT_ATOMS: atom_id res chain seq x y z
N MET A 1 47.10 20.11 -31.89
CA MET A 1 46.35 19.62 -30.68
C MET A 1 45.45 20.68 -30.09
N LEU A 2 45.93 21.89 -29.85
CA LEU A 2 45.14 23.01 -29.30
C LEU A 2 43.95 23.48 -30.17
N LYS A 3 44.03 23.35 -31.51
CA LYS A 3 42.93 23.72 -32.43
C LYS A 3 41.71 22.78 -32.28
N LYS A 4 41.97 21.46 -32.11
CA LYS A 4 40.90 20.46 -31.89
C LYS A 4 40.14 20.64 -30.57
N ILE A 5 40.83 21.17 -29.55
CA ILE A 5 40.19 21.45 -28.24
C ILE A 5 39.33 22.72 -28.31
N LYS A 6 39.76 23.73 -29.10
CA LYS A 6 38.93 24.95 -29.30
C LYS A 6 37.69 24.65 -30.14
N ASP A 7 37.75 23.78 -31.11
CA ASP A 7 36.60 23.39 -31.95
C ASP A 7 35.59 22.52 -31.17
N LEU A 8 36.08 21.74 -30.18
CA LEU A 8 35.20 21.00 -29.25
C LEU A 8 34.49 21.91 -28.24
N LEU A 9 35.09 23.05 -27.87
CA LEU A 9 34.52 24.02 -26.95
C LEU A 9 33.64 25.07 -27.62
N ALA A 10 33.70 25.20 -28.93
CA ALA A 10 32.95 26.19 -29.71
C ALA A 10 31.69 25.64 -30.39
N GLY A 11 31.45 24.33 -30.37
CA GLY A 11 30.35 23.68 -31.12
C GLY A 11 29.31 22.92 -30.31
N GLY A 12 29.33 23.03 -28.99
CA GLY A 12 28.31 22.43 -28.14
C GLY A 12 27.33 23.49 -27.67
N ASP A 13 26.07 23.37 -28.05
CA ASP A 13 24.98 24.17 -27.49
C ASP A 13 25.06 24.12 -25.96
N SER A 14 25.57 25.19 -25.34
CA SER A 14 25.69 25.32 -23.90
C SER A 14 24.29 25.21 -23.20
N ALA A 15 23.23 25.49 -23.94
CA ALA A 15 21.85 25.32 -23.52
C ALA A 15 21.46 23.82 -23.43
N ASP A 16 21.91 22.96 -24.35
CA ASP A 16 21.62 21.52 -24.31
C ASP A 16 22.40 20.80 -23.18
N MET A 17 23.63 21.27 -22.91
CA MET A 17 24.45 20.70 -21.85
C MET A 17 23.98 21.17 -20.45
N SER A 18 23.51 22.40 -20.30
CA SER A 18 22.91 22.88 -19.04
C SER A 18 21.56 22.24 -18.79
N GLN A 19 20.77 21.92 -19.82
CA GLN A 19 19.54 21.11 -19.69
C GLN A 19 19.82 19.65 -19.35
N LYS A 20 20.90 19.05 -19.88
CA LYS A 20 21.34 17.67 -19.54
C LYS A 20 21.96 17.58 -18.16
N LEU A 21 22.55 18.67 -17.66
CA LEU A 21 23.11 18.80 -16.32
C LEU A 21 22.11 19.36 -15.29
N ALA A 22 20.98 19.89 -15.72
CA ALA A 22 19.85 20.12 -14.84
C ALA A 22 19.50 18.73 -14.26
N ARG A 23 20.00 18.45 -13.05
CA ARG A 23 19.62 17.28 -12.28
C ARG A 23 18.10 17.33 -12.22
N ARG A 24 17.44 16.43 -12.95
CA ARG A 24 16.05 16.14 -12.70
C ARG A 24 16.01 15.77 -11.24
N GLU A 25 15.36 16.58 -10.42
CA GLU A 25 15.11 16.20 -9.05
C GLU A 25 14.48 14.82 -9.09
N PRO A 26 14.99 13.86 -8.31
CA PRO A 26 14.43 12.52 -8.34
C PRO A 26 12.96 12.64 -7.94
N ASP A 27 12.08 12.35 -8.87
CA ASP A 27 10.65 12.23 -8.60
C ASP A 27 10.42 10.95 -7.81
N LEU A 28 10.52 11.07 -6.49
CA LEU A 28 10.39 9.95 -5.56
C LEU A 28 8.92 9.61 -5.39
N ARG A 29 8.44 8.71 -6.23
CA ARG A 29 7.08 8.17 -6.14
C ARG A 29 7.01 6.89 -5.32
N THR A 30 7.88 6.79 -4.32
CA THR A 30 8.00 5.62 -3.47
C THR A 30 7.69 6.01 -2.04
N ILE A 31 6.75 5.31 -1.44
CA ILE A 31 6.38 5.44 -0.03
C ILE A 31 6.51 4.08 0.68
N GLY A 32 6.53 4.08 2.01
CA GLY A 32 6.73 2.85 2.77
C GLY A 32 6.05 2.83 4.13
N LEU A 33 5.42 1.69 4.43
CA LEU A 33 4.92 1.33 5.76
C LEU A 33 5.84 0.27 6.35
N PHE A 34 6.80 0.69 7.18
CA PHE A 34 7.77 -0.18 7.83
C PHE A 34 7.62 -0.22 9.36
N SER A 35 6.49 0.25 9.87
CA SER A 35 6.12 0.31 11.28
C SER A 35 4.75 -0.29 11.51
N GLU A 36 4.21 -0.13 12.71
CA GLU A 36 2.79 -0.42 12.99
C GLU A 36 1.86 0.54 12.26
N VAL A 37 0.64 0.07 12.00
CA VAL A 37 -0.47 0.87 11.49
C VAL A 37 -1.00 1.69 12.68
N SER A 38 -0.73 2.98 12.67
CA SER A 38 -1.12 3.94 13.70
C SER A 38 -1.56 5.24 13.06
N ASP A 39 -2.32 6.04 13.78
CA ASP A 39 -2.84 7.34 13.35
C ASP A 39 -1.73 8.25 12.79
N GLU A 40 -0.61 8.37 13.50
CA GLU A 40 0.55 9.18 13.08
C GLU A 40 1.12 8.67 11.74
N LYS A 41 1.33 7.35 11.62
CA LYS A 41 1.91 6.77 10.39
C LYS A 41 0.94 6.86 9.22
N ILE A 42 -0.35 6.67 9.45
CA ILE A 42 -1.36 6.78 8.40
C ILE A 42 -1.55 8.24 7.97
N ALA A 43 -1.44 9.21 8.87
CA ALA A 43 -1.45 10.62 8.50
C ALA A 43 -0.28 10.97 7.57
N GLU A 44 0.96 10.52 7.87
CA GLU A 44 2.13 10.70 7.00
C GLU A 44 1.90 10.09 5.60
N LEU A 45 1.44 8.83 5.55
CA LEU A 45 1.20 8.12 4.29
C LEU A 45 0.08 8.78 3.49
N SER A 46 -0.98 9.22 4.15
CA SER A 46 -2.11 9.90 3.51
C SER A 46 -1.67 11.20 2.85
N HIS A 47 -0.88 12.02 3.54
CA HIS A 47 -0.30 13.24 2.96
C HIS A 47 0.59 12.93 1.75
N ALA A 48 1.43 11.90 1.84
CA ALA A 48 2.30 11.50 0.74
C ALA A 48 1.49 11.02 -0.48
N ILE A 49 0.46 10.21 -0.28
CA ILE A 49 -0.41 9.70 -1.35
C ILE A 49 -1.16 10.86 -2.02
N LEU A 50 -1.76 11.75 -1.23
CA LEU A 50 -2.48 12.92 -1.76
C LEU A 50 -1.55 13.84 -2.56
N TYR A 51 -0.36 14.12 -2.04
CA TYR A 51 0.64 14.93 -2.72
C TYR A 51 1.05 14.31 -4.07
N LEU A 52 1.36 13.00 -4.09
CA LEU A 52 1.76 12.29 -5.30
C LEU A 52 0.60 12.19 -6.32
N ASN A 53 -0.63 12.07 -5.85
CA ASN A 53 -1.82 12.11 -6.71
C ASN A 53 -1.99 13.50 -7.34
N GLU A 54 -1.81 14.58 -6.56
CA GLU A 54 -1.90 15.93 -7.08
C GLU A 54 -0.83 16.22 -8.15
N LEU A 55 0.39 15.68 -7.99
CA LEU A 55 1.41 15.77 -9.05
C LEU A 55 0.95 15.11 -10.36
N ASN A 56 0.21 14.00 -10.30
CA ASN A 56 -0.37 13.39 -11.50
C ASN A 56 -1.51 14.22 -12.09
N ARG A 57 -2.32 14.86 -11.26
CA ARG A 57 -3.41 15.74 -11.72
C ARG A 57 -2.90 17.00 -12.43
N LEU A 58 -1.73 17.50 -12.00
CA LEU A 58 -1.06 18.64 -12.63
C LEU A 58 -0.31 18.26 -13.92
N GLU A 59 -0.07 16.98 -14.17
CA GLU A 59 0.58 16.52 -15.41
C GLU A 59 -0.42 16.54 -16.58
N LEU A 60 -0.12 17.35 -17.57
CA LEU A 60 -0.99 17.59 -18.72
C LEU A 60 -1.02 16.42 -19.71
N ASP A 61 0.06 15.65 -19.81
CA ASP A 61 0.13 14.46 -20.67
C ASP A 61 -0.10 13.19 -19.81
N PRO A 62 -1.21 12.49 -20.01
CA PRO A 62 -1.49 11.24 -19.26
C PRO A 62 -0.38 10.18 -19.37
N LYS A 63 0.44 10.22 -20.44
CA LYS A 63 1.56 9.29 -20.61
C LYS A 63 2.71 9.54 -19.64
N ASN A 64 2.78 10.72 -19.05
CA ASN A 64 3.78 11.09 -18.06
C ASN A 64 3.31 10.84 -16.64
N GLN A 65 2.03 10.54 -16.44
CA GLN A 65 1.51 10.14 -15.14
C GLN A 65 2.18 8.85 -14.69
N ARG A 66 2.55 8.79 -13.42
CA ARG A 66 3.37 7.71 -12.86
C ARG A 66 2.69 7.11 -11.65
N PRO A 67 2.78 5.77 -11.47
CA PRO A 67 2.21 5.12 -10.31
C PRO A 67 2.92 5.54 -9.02
N ILE A 68 2.24 5.35 -7.90
CA ILE A 68 2.83 5.37 -6.55
C ILE A 68 3.30 3.94 -6.25
N THR A 69 4.57 3.77 -5.88
CA THR A 69 5.10 2.49 -5.42
C THR A 69 5.07 2.45 -3.90
N PHE A 70 4.30 1.54 -3.33
CA PHE A 70 4.07 1.46 -1.89
C PHE A 70 4.63 0.14 -1.31
N TYR A 71 5.75 0.24 -0.59
CA TYR A 71 6.37 -0.88 0.10
C TYR A 71 5.76 -1.09 1.48
N ILE A 72 5.49 -2.36 1.83
CA ILE A 72 4.79 -2.73 3.05
C ILE A 72 5.55 -3.84 3.77
N SER A 73 5.95 -3.55 5.02
CA SER A 73 6.55 -4.53 5.93
C SER A 73 6.08 -4.20 7.36
N THR A 74 4.96 -4.76 7.78
CA THR A 74 4.29 -4.40 9.03
C THR A 74 3.74 -5.61 9.77
N TYR A 75 3.67 -5.52 11.09
CA TYR A 75 2.90 -6.44 11.93
C TYR A 75 1.40 -6.14 11.94
N GLY A 76 0.96 -5.03 11.34
CA GLY A 76 -0.41 -4.53 11.41
C GLY A 76 -0.54 -3.41 12.43
N GLY A 77 -1.70 -3.26 13.03
CA GLY A 77 -2.00 -2.23 14.03
C GLY A 77 -3.49 -1.88 14.07
N ASN A 78 -3.81 -0.60 14.25
CA ASN A 78 -5.15 -0.09 14.42
C ASN A 78 -6.02 -0.33 13.18
N ALA A 79 -7.25 -0.81 13.38
CA ALA A 79 -8.16 -1.17 12.31
C ALA A 79 -8.83 0.07 11.67
N ASP A 80 -9.15 1.09 12.44
CA ASP A 80 -9.75 2.33 11.91
C ASP A 80 -8.74 3.07 11.02
N ASP A 81 -7.48 3.12 11.44
CA ASP A 81 -6.37 3.69 10.65
C ASP A 81 -6.11 2.88 9.36
N MET A 82 -6.23 1.55 9.43
CA MET A 82 -6.17 0.68 8.25
C MET A 82 -7.27 1.03 7.25
N PHE A 83 -8.51 1.19 7.71
CA PHE A 83 -9.63 1.56 6.83
C PHE A 83 -9.47 2.96 6.27
N ALA A 84 -9.01 3.92 7.06
CA ALA A 84 -8.74 5.28 6.58
C ALA A 84 -7.76 5.28 5.41
N LEU A 85 -6.67 4.52 5.52
CA LEU A 85 -5.70 4.38 4.43
C LEU A 85 -6.28 3.61 3.24
N TYR A 86 -7.00 2.52 3.49
CA TYR A 86 -7.62 1.72 2.43
C TYR A 86 -8.61 2.55 1.61
N ASP A 87 -9.51 3.28 2.26
CA ASP A 87 -10.48 4.13 1.59
C ASP A 87 -9.80 5.24 0.78
N LEU A 88 -8.76 5.87 1.34
CA LEU A 88 -7.96 6.86 0.61
C LEU A 88 -7.32 6.24 -0.64
N MET A 89 -6.73 5.05 -0.52
CA MET A 89 -6.17 4.35 -1.67
C MET A 89 -7.22 4.09 -2.74
N ARG A 90 -8.46 3.70 -2.35
CA ARG A 90 -9.57 3.49 -3.30
C ARG A 90 -9.97 4.77 -4.01
N VAL A 91 -10.05 5.90 -3.29
CA VAL A 91 -10.35 7.21 -3.89
C VAL A 91 -9.28 7.61 -4.91
N VAL A 92 -8.01 7.52 -4.52
CA VAL A 92 -6.88 7.93 -5.36
C VAL A 92 -6.70 7.04 -6.60
N GLN A 93 -7.03 5.76 -6.49
CA GLN A 93 -6.88 4.80 -7.61
C GLN A 93 -7.80 5.08 -8.80
N SER A 94 -8.77 5.96 -8.67
CA SER A 94 -9.55 6.44 -9.82
C SER A 94 -8.70 7.28 -10.80
N GLU A 95 -7.56 7.82 -10.35
CA GLU A 95 -6.69 8.73 -11.10
C GLU A 95 -5.23 8.24 -11.14
N THR A 96 -4.73 7.65 -10.07
CA THR A 96 -3.33 7.25 -9.91
C THR A 96 -3.20 5.79 -9.47
N GLU A 97 -2.50 4.96 -10.25
CA GLU A 97 -2.21 3.58 -9.83
C GLU A 97 -1.35 3.56 -8.55
N ILE A 98 -1.70 2.66 -7.63
CA ILE A 98 -0.91 2.38 -6.43
C ILE A 98 -0.42 0.93 -6.51
N TRP A 99 0.88 0.77 -6.75
CA TRP A 99 1.53 -0.54 -6.80
C TRP A 99 1.98 -0.92 -5.39
N THR A 100 1.46 -2.00 -4.85
CA THR A 100 1.79 -2.46 -3.50
C THR A 100 2.81 -3.59 -3.54
N ILE A 101 3.80 -3.55 -2.64
CA ILE A 101 4.90 -4.52 -2.57
C ILE A 101 5.10 -4.95 -1.12
N GLY A 102 4.67 -6.17 -0.78
CA GLY A 102 4.85 -6.76 0.55
C GLY A 102 6.22 -7.40 0.71
N LEU A 103 6.97 -7.01 1.74
CA LEU A 103 8.31 -7.52 2.01
C LEU A 103 8.45 -8.03 3.46
N GLY A 104 9.13 -9.15 3.63
CA GLY A 104 9.46 -9.75 4.92
C GLY A 104 8.23 -10.19 5.70
N LYS A 105 7.41 -9.24 6.15
CA LYS A 105 6.16 -9.51 6.89
C LYS A 105 5.05 -8.56 6.50
N VAL A 106 3.86 -9.09 6.25
CA VAL A 106 2.64 -8.32 6.02
C VAL A 106 1.53 -8.99 6.82
N MET A 107 1.23 -8.44 7.99
CA MET A 107 0.37 -9.11 8.96
C MET A 107 -0.84 -8.24 9.33
N SER A 108 -1.96 -8.91 9.69
CA SER A 108 -3.16 -8.25 10.23
C SER A 108 -3.66 -7.14 9.29
N ALA A 109 -3.78 -5.90 9.78
CA ALA A 109 -4.15 -4.72 8.98
C ALA A 109 -3.33 -4.55 7.69
N GLY A 110 -2.04 -4.95 7.71
CA GLY A 110 -1.17 -4.89 6.53
C GLY A 110 -1.65 -5.72 5.35
N VAL A 111 -2.39 -6.80 5.60
CA VAL A 111 -2.88 -7.70 4.54
C VAL A 111 -3.92 -6.98 3.67
N LEU A 112 -4.85 -6.25 4.27
CA LEU A 112 -5.83 -5.46 3.51
C LEU A 112 -5.14 -4.30 2.76
N ILE A 113 -4.18 -3.62 3.39
CA ILE A 113 -3.42 -2.55 2.73
C ILE A 113 -2.68 -3.09 1.49
N LEU A 114 -2.04 -4.27 1.59
CA LEU A 114 -1.41 -4.92 0.43
C LEU A 114 -2.43 -5.26 -0.65
N ALA A 115 -3.54 -5.90 -0.26
CA ALA A 115 -4.61 -6.31 -1.17
C ALA A 115 -5.32 -5.12 -1.84
N GLY A 116 -5.36 -3.96 -1.16
CA GLY A 116 -5.95 -2.70 -1.64
C GLY A 116 -5.17 -2.00 -2.74
N GLY A 117 -4.01 -2.50 -3.17
CA GLY A 117 -3.29 -1.99 -4.33
C GLY A 117 -4.03 -2.16 -5.65
N THR A 118 -3.60 -1.46 -6.69
CA THR A 118 -4.18 -1.58 -8.04
C THR A 118 -4.10 -3.03 -8.53
N LYS A 119 -5.22 -3.59 -8.96
CA LYS A 119 -5.32 -4.98 -9.45
C LYS A 119 -4.31 -5.22 -10.58
N GLY A 120 -3.59 -6.33 -10.51
CA GLY A 120 -2.49 -6.66 -11.42
C GLY A 120 -1.14 -5.99 -11.05
N ARG A 121 -1.12 -5.18 -9.99
CA ARG A 121 0.05 -4.41 -9.54
C ARG A 121 0.37 -4.62 -8.06
N ARG A 122 -0.05 -5.73 -7.50
CA ARG A 122 0.19 -6.12 -6.10
C ARG A 122 1.23 -7.22 -6.07
N TYR A 123 2.34 -6.95 -5.44
CA TYR A 123 3.50 -7.85 -5.43
C TYR A 123 3.83 -8.31 -4.01
N VAL A 124 4.43 -9.47 -3.91
CA VAL A 124 4.92 -10.02 -2.65
C VAL A 124 6.31 -10.62 -2.85
N GLY A 125 7.24 -10.28 -1.97
CA GLY A 125 8.58 -10.86 -1.99
C GLY A 125 8.53 -12.35 -1.67
N LYS A 126 9.37 -13.17 -2.32
CA LYS A 126 9.43 -14.63 -2.16
C LYS A 126 9.49 -15.10 -0.70
N ASN A 127 10.18 -14.37 0.16
CA ASN A 127 10.34 -14.72 1.58
C ASN A 127 9.36 -13.95 2.49
N CYS A 128 8.36 -13.25 1.93
CA CYS A 128 7.38 -12.53 2.70
C CYS A 128 6.40 -13.51 3.35
N ARG A 129 6.14 -13.30 4.63
CA ARG A 129 5.12 -14.02 5.40
C ARG A 129 3.93 -13.12 5.63
N LEU A 130 2.76 -13.59 5.29
CA LEU A 130 1.52 -12.91 5.62
C LEU A 130 0.88 -13.59 6.83
N MET A 131 0.05 -12.84 7.57
CA MET A 131 -0.70 -13.41 8.69
C MET A 131 -2.06 -12.73 8.79
N ILE A 132 -3.09 -13.56 8.88
CA ILE A 132 -4.48 -13.15 9.07
C ILE A 132 -4.97 -13.67 10.41
N HIS A 133 -5.68 -12.85 11.14
CA HIS A 133 -6.38 -13.20 12.36
C HIS A 133 -7.64 -12.35 12.54
N SER A 134 -8.55 -12.76 13.42
CA SER A 134 -9.71 -11.95 13.80
C SER A 134 -9.30 -10.65 14.48
N VAL A 135 -10.18 -9.66 14.44
CA VAL A 135 -9.99 -8.41 15.19
C VAL A 135 -9.74 -8.72 16.66
N ILE A 136 -8.71 -8.11 17.23
CA ILE A 136 -8.37 -8.21 18.64
C ILE A 136 -8.79 -6.90 19.29
N ALA A 137 -9.65 -7.00 20.29
CA ALA A 137 -10.08 -5.87 21.09
C ALA A 137 -10.20 -6.27 22.55
N GLY A 138 -10.17 -5.30 23.43
CA GLY A 138 -10.44 -5.47 24.84
C GLY A 138 -11.26 -4.29 25.35
N ASN A 139 -12.26 -4.56 26.17
CA ASN A 139 -13.10 -3.53 26.75
C ASN A 139 -13.40 -3.79 28.22
N HIS A 140 -13.69 -2.73 28.95
CA HIS A 140 -14.16 -2.77 30.33
C HIS A 140 -15.13 -1.62 30.56
N GLY A 141 -16.13 -1.84 31.40
CA GLY A 141 -17.14 -0.82 31.66
C GLY A 141 -18.47 -1.39 32.17
N SER A 142 -19.56 -0.61 32.07
CA SER A 142 -20.91 -1.10 32.38
C SER A 142 -21.33 -2.17 31.37
N LEU A 143 -22.25 -3.06 31.76
CA LEU A 143 -22.74 -4.13 30.89
C LEU A 143 -23.23 -3.60 29.52
N HIS A 144 -24.03 -2.53 29.53
CA HIS A 144 -24.53 -1.97 28.27
C HIS A 144 -23.44 -1.41 27.39
N ASN A 145 -22.42 -0.77 27.98
CA ASN A 145 -21.28 -0.27 27.22
C ASN A 145 -20.48 -1.42 26.60
N MET A 146 -20.24 -2.50 27.35
CA MET A 146 -19.55 -3.68 26.86
C MET A 146 -20.29 -4.36 25.70
N LEU A 147 -21.62 -4.44 25.75
CA LEU A 147 -22.43 -5.00 24.67
C LEU A 147 -22.33 -4.14 23.39
N ASN A 148 -22.47 -2.82 23.52
CA ASN A 148 -22.34 -1.91 22.39
C ASN A 148 -20.94 -1.99 21.72
N GLU A 149 -19.89 -2.11 22.51
CA GLU A 149 -18.53 -2.28 22.00
C GLU A 149 -18.34 -3.63 21.30
N MET A 150 -18.95 -4.71 21.80
CA MET A 150 -18.91 -5.99 21.11
C MET A 150 -19.58 -5.92 19.75
N ASP A 151 -20.74 -5.28 19.64
CA ASP A 151 -21.42 -5.06 18.36
C ASP A 151 -20.54 -4.24 17.40
N ALA A 152 -19.86 -3.22 17.91
CA ALA A 152 -18.93 -2.41 17.13
C ALA A 152 -17.74 -3.23 16.60
N ILE A 153 -17.15 -4.11 17.43
CA ILE A 153 -16.04 -4.98 17.05
C ILE A 153 -16.49 -6.02 16.02
N GLU A 154 -17.70 -6.59 16.17
CA GLU A 154 -18.27 -7.52 15.19
C GLU A 154 -18.48 -6.83 13.84
N ASN A 155 -19.00 -5.61 13.82
CA ASN A 155 -19.15 -4.81 12.62
C ASN A 155 -17.80 -4.51 11.96
N LEU A 156 -16.80 -4.13 12.73
CA LEU A 156 -15.43 -3.89 12.25
C LEU A 156 -14.84 -5.14 11.60
N GLN A 157 -15.05 -6.32 12.21
CA GLN A 157 -14.59 -7.59 11.61
C GLN A 157 -15.34 -7.91 10.32
N GLN A 158 -16.66 -7.66 10.25
CA GLN A 158 -17.41 -7.87 9.03
C GLN A 158 -16.93 -6.94 7.90
N MET A 159 -16.69 -5.66 8.20
CA MET A 159 -16.10 -4.71 7.24
C MET A 159 -14.74 -5.22 6.69
N TYR A 160 -13.88 -5.76 7.56
CA TYR A 160 -12.61 -6.34 7.13
C TYR A 160 -12.80 -7.55 6.21
N ILE A 161 -13.78 -8.42 6.52
CA ILE A 161 -14.14 -9.56 5.67
C ILE A 161 -14.62 -9.07 4.30
N ASP A 162 -15.53 -8.11 4.27
CA ASP A 162 -16.12 -7.59 3.03
C ASP A 162 -15.07 -6.95 2.13
N CYS A 163 -14.15 -6.17 2.70
CA CYS A 163 -13.02 -5.61 1.96
C CYS A 163 -12.09 -6.70 1.41
N LEU A 164 -11.74 -7.72 2.19
CA LEU A 164 -10.92 -8.83 1.69
C LEU A 164 -11.62 -9.62 0.58
N VAL A 165 -12.92 -9.82 0.66
CA VAL A 165 -13.71 -10.47 -0.40
C VAL A 165 -13.69 -9.61 -1.68
N ALA A 166 -13.84 -8.30 -1.57
CA ALA A 166 -13.81 -7.37 -2.70
C ALA A 166 -12.42 -7.31 -3.37
N GLU A 167 -11.36 -7.39 -2.57
CA GLU A 167 -9.99 -7.23 -3.06
C GLU A 167 -9.30 -8.53 -3.49
N THR A 168 -9.80 -9.69 -3.10
CA THR A 168 -9.12 -10.96 -3.31
C THR A 168 -9.96 -11.94 -4.15
N LYS A 169 -9.46 -13.16 -4.31
CA LYS A 169 -10.22 -14.28 -4.92
C LYS A 169 -10.94 -15.12 -3.87
N MET A 170 -10.90 -14.72 -2.62
CA MET A 170 -11.51 -15.49 -1.53
C MET A 170 -13.00 -15.21 -1.44
N THR A 171 -13.77 -16.26 -1.17
CA THR A 171 -15.16 -16.12 -0.78
C THR A 171 -15.28 -15.71 0.68
N GLU A 172 -16.39 -15.12 1.08
CA GLU A 172 -16.69 -14.78 2.46
C GLU A 172 -16.47 -15.98 3.42
N SER A 173 -16.99 -17.16 3.04
CA SER A 173 -16.80 -18.40 3.81
C SER A 173 -15.31 -18.76 3.96
N LYS A 174 -14.48 -18.52 2.95
CA LYS A 174 -13.04 -18.77 3.02
C LYS A 174 -12.36 -17.80 3.96
N VAL A 175 -12.69 -16.50 3.89
CA VAL A 175 -12.14 -15.48 4.78
C VAL A 175 -12.56 -15.77 6.23
N LYS A 176 -13.85 -16.01 6.49
CA LYS A 176 -14.35 -16.38 7.83
C LYS A 176 -13.61 -17.59 8.39
N LYS A 177 -13.42 -18.65 7.59
CA LYS A 177 -12.66 -19.83 8.01
C LYS A 177 -11.21 -19.56 8.38
N LEU A 178 -10.56 -18.56 7.77
CA LEU A 178 -9.21 -18.14 8.13
C LEU A 178 -9.19 -17.35 9.43
N LEU A 179 -10.22 -16.55 9.70
CA LEU A 179 -10.35 -15.71 10.89
C LEU A 179 -10.84 -16.50 12.12
N GLU A 180 -11.75 -17.46 11.93
CA GLU A 180 -12.33 -18.28 13.00
C GLU A 180 -11.33 -19.26 13.65
N ARG A 181 -10.19 -19.49 13.01
CA ARG A 181 -9.11 -20.21 13.68
C ARG A 181 -8.69 -19.41 14.91
N LYS A 182 -8.80 -20.01 16.09
CA LYS A 182 -8.42 -19.38 17.39
C LYS A 182 -6.92 -19.05 17.49
N VAL A 183 -6.21 -19.04 16.38
CA VAL A 183 -4.77 -18.81 16.25
C VAL A 183 -4.48 -18.04 14.96
N ASN A 184 -3.36 -17.35 14.93
CA ASN A 184 -2.87 -16.66 13.74
C ASN A 184 -2.73 -17.64 12.56
N THR A 185 -3.31 -17.29 11.43
CA THR A 185 -3.16 -18.05 10.18
C THR A 185 -2.07 -17.43 9.33
N TYR A 186 -0.95 -18.13 9.20
CA TYR A 186 0.17 -17.68 8.38
C TYR A 186 0.01 -18.19 6.95
N LEU A 187 0.37 -17.35 6.00
CA LEU A 187 0.34 -17.63 4.57
C LEU A 187 1.74 -17.40 3.97
N SER A 188 2.13 -18.26 3.05
CA SER A 188 3.31 -18.06 2.21
C SER A 188 3.04 -17.06 1.09
N ALA A 189 4.09 -16.66 0.36
CA ALA A 189 3.96 -15.80 -0.82
C ALA A 189 3.09 -16.47 -1.91
N GLU A 190 3.23 -17.78 -2.11
CA GLU A 190 2.46 -18.57 -3.05
C GLU A 190 0.97 -18.62 -2.67
N GLU A 191 0.67 -18.80 -1.39
CA GLU A 191 -0.71 -18.77 -0.90
C GLU A 191 -1.33 -17.38 -1.01
N ALA A 192 -0.54 -16.32 -0.79
CA ALA A 192 -1.00 -14.94 -0.98
C ALA A 192 -1.42 -14.67 -2.42
N VAL A 193 -0.66 -15.16 -3.40
CA VAL A 193 -1.00 -15.06 -4.82
C VAL A 193 -2.19 -15.97 -5.17
N ALA A 194 -2.21 -17.18 -4.68
CA ALA A 194 -3.32 -18.12 -4.91
C ALA A 194 -4.67 -17.56 -4.40
N TYR A 195 -4.65 -16.91 -3.24
CA TYR A 195 -5.85 -16.25 -2.68
C TYR A 195 -6.14 -14.88 -3.30
N GLY A 196 -5.24 -14.35 -4.13
CA GLY A 196 -5.40 -13.05 -4.78
C GLY A 196 -5.18 -11.85 -3.87
N ILE A 197 -4.49 -12.03 -2.73
CA ILE A 197 -4.02 -10.94 -1.88
C ILE A 197 -2.92 -10.15 -2.61
N ALA A 198 -2.07 -10.86 -3.36
CA ALA A 198 -1.11 -10.30 -4.30
C ALA A 198 -1.33 -10.90 -5.69
N ASP A 199 -0.76 -10.28 -6.72
CA ASP A 199 -0.89 -10.71 -8.11
C ASP A 199 0.33 -11.51 -8.57
N ALA A 200 1.53 -11.23 -8.03
CA ALA A 200 2.77 -11.93 -8.37
C ALA A 200 3.79 -11.93 -7.23
N ILE A 201 4.69 -12.91 -7.28
CA ILE A 201 5.90 -13.00 -6.44
C ILE A 201 7.07 -12.33 -7.17
N ILE A 202 7.87 -11.54 -6.44
CA ILE A 202 9.09 -10.90 -6.90
C ILE A 202 10.31 -11.36 -6.13
#